data_d8c9d738ddf35cf5f26e03e6e0d286e0
#
_entry.id   d8c9d738ddf35cf5f26e03e6e0d286e0
#
_cell.length_a   1.000
_cell.length_b   1.000
_cell.length_c   1.000
_cell.angle_alpha   90.00
_cell.angle_beta   90.00
_cell.angle_gamma   90.00
#
_symmetry.space_group_name_H-M   'P 1'
#
loop_
_entity.id
_entity.type
_entity.pdbx_description
1 polymer ?
#
loop_
_entity_poly.entity_id
_entity_poly.type
_entity_poly.pdbx_seq_one_letter_code
_entity_poly.pdbx_strand_id
1 'polypeptide(L)'
;MWVITLIESIRDRPISIGCDGLHEWAMVYREDDVRHPYLPLRLPKGEIDAFVATSTIRCSHFDAFRFFTPEARPLNRLQPHSENRDLLEQGGCLHVNMDLYKWAYTFHPWVSDALITDCFALAYDIRVVDMRASPYDMSPFRLQPIAIETPEGQQEYRRKQLAFAERAKPLRNRILAELQRLYARRFENHIEQIGVLDESADGFATGSDRC
;
A
#
# COMPACT_ATOMS: atom_id res chain seq x y z
N MET A 1 -15.71 -4.38 4.15
CA MET A 1 -15.72 -3.08 4.84
C MET A 1 -14.35 -2.54 5.19
N TRP A 2 -13.48 -3.26 5.85
CA TRP A 2 -12.16 -2.78 6.29
C TRP A 2 -11.32 -2.08 5.19
N VAL A 3 -11.24 -2.64 3.96
CA VAL A 3 -10.47 -2.03 2.86
C VAL A 3 -11.06 -0.67 2.43
N ILE A 4 -12.39 -0.53 2.43
CA ILE A 4 -13.05 0.76 2.14
C ILE A 4 -12.63 1.80 3.18
N THR A 5 -12.73 1.48 4.48
CA THR A 5 -12.30 2.36 5.57
C THR A 5 -10.83 2.73 5.46
N LEU A 6 -9.95 1.77 5.16
CA LEU A 6 -8.52 2.03 4.95
C LEU A 6 -8.30 3.02 3.80
N ILE A 7 -8.91 2.79 2.63
CA ILE A 7 -8.73 3.65 1.44
C ILE A 7 -9.30 5.05 1.69
N GLU A 8 -10.43 5.18 2.41
CA GLU A 8 -11.01 6.46 2.84
C GLU A 8 -10.05 7.21 3.76
N SER A 9 -9.52 6.55 4.79
CA SER A 9 -8.56 7.13 5.72
C SER A 9 -7.29 7.63 5.01
N ILE A 10 -6.78 6.87 4.03
CA ILE A 10 -5.62 7.26 3.22
C ILE A 10 -5.96 8.46 2.33
N ARG A 11 -7.16 8.51 1.73
CA ARG A 11 -7.62 9.61 0.88
C ARG A 11 -7.70 10.92 1.64
N ASP A 12 -8.26 10.88 2.85
CA ASP A 12 -8.61 12.06 3.64
C ASP A 12 -7.43 12.58 4.47
N ARG A 13 -6.37 11.76 4.63
CA ARG A 13 -5.17 12.15 5.37
C ARG A 13 -4.26 13.06 4.57
N PRO A 14 -3.70 14.12 5.18
CA PRO A 14 -2.66 14.94 4.56
C PRO A 14 -1.46 14.11 4.10
N ILE A 15 -0.96 14.42 2.90
CA ILE A 15 0.22 13.75 2.33
C ILE A 15 1.46 14.09 3.16
N SER A 16 2.25 13.05 3.49
CA SER A 16 3.57 13.17 4.10
C SER A 16 4.61 12.45 3.25
N ILE A 17 5.76 13.11 3.00
CA ILE A 17 6.85 12.62 2.16
C ILE A 17 8.15 12.53 2.96
N GLY A 18 8.15 11.91 4.11
CA GLY A 18 9.31 11.85 5.00
C GLY A 18 10.01 10.49 5.08
N CYS A 19 9.66 9.51 4.23
CA CYS A 19 10.30 8.21 4.22
C CYS A 19 11.61 8.20 3.40
N ASP A 20 11.69 9.02 2.36
CA ASP A 20 12.88 9.23 1.49
C ASP A 20 13.51 7.92 0.93
N GLY A 21 12.74 6.83 0.83
CA GLY A 21 13.26 5.54 0.35
C GLY A 21 14.00 4.71 1.40
N LEU A 22 14.13 5.19 2.63
CA LEU A 22 14.91 4.55 3.70
C LEU A 22 14.40 3.17 4.13
N HIS A 23 13.19 2.78 3.76
CA HIS A 23 12.63 1.48 4.12
C HIS A 23 13.43 0.31 3.54
N GLU A 24 13.91 0.40 2.28
CA GLU A 24 14.77 -0.65 1.67
C GLU A 24 16.15 -0.71 2.38
N TRP A 25 16.68 0.42 2.82
CA TRP A 25 17.93 0.50 3.56
C TRP A 25 17.80 -0.08 4.98
N ALA A 26 16.66 0.15 5.61
CA ALA A 26 16.34 -0.42 6.92
C ALA A 26 16.20 -1.96 6.88
N MET A 27 15.94 -2.55 5.71
CA MET A 27 15.86 -4.00 5.52
C MET A 27 17.24 -4.69 5.40
N VAL A 28 18.31 -3.91 5.23
CA VAL A 28 19.70 -4.44 5.15
C VAL A 28 20.60 -3.89 6.26
N TYR A 29 20.06 -3.05 7.14
CA TYR A 29 20.79 -2.43 8.23
C TYR A 29 21.32 -3.46 9.21
N ARG A 30 22.66 -3.52 9.37
CA ARG A 30 23.36 -4.47 10.24
C ARG A 30 23.00 -5.93 9.98
N GLU A 31 22.59 -6.27 8.76
CA GLU A 31 22.19 -7.62 8.36
C GLU A 31 23.22 -8.21 7.41
N ASP A 32 23.67 -9.43 7.66
CA ASP A 32 24.62 -10.14 6.81
C ASP A 32 23.91 -10.95 5.72
N ASP A 33 22.74 -11.48 6.04
CA ASP A 33 21.89 -12.24 5.11
C ASP A 33 20.85 -11.31 4.48
N VAL A 34 21.27 -10.58 3.43
CA VAL A 34 20.41 -9.62 2.76
C VAL A 34 19.31 -10.29 1.94
N ARG A 35 18.15 -9.69 1.90
CA ARG A 35 16.92 -10.22 1.29
C ARG A 35 17.06 -10.59 -0.20
N HIS A 36 17.92 -9.88 -0.93
CA HIS A 36 18.20 -10.10 -2.34
C HIS A 36 19.66 -10.47 -2.57
N PRO A 37 20.10 -11.70 -2.17
CA PRO A 37 21.52 -12.07 -2.17
C PRO A 37 22.12 -12.17 -3.59
N TYR A 38 21.26 -12.21 -4.63
CA TYR A 38 21.67 -12.19 -6.04
C TYR A 38 21.96 -10.78 -6.58
N LEU A 39 21.69 -9.73 -5.80
CA LEU A 39 22.01 -8.34 -6.12
C LEU A 39 23.07 -7.82 -5.16
N PRO A 40 24.23 -7.36 -5.66
CA PRO A 40 25.22 -6.74 -4.79
C PRO A 40 24.68 -5.43 -4.21
N LEU A 41 25.17 -5.08 -3.04
CA LEU A 41 24.97 -3.74 -2.49
C LEU A 41 25.86 -2.75 -3.25
N ARG A 42 25.36 -1.55 -3.54
CA ARG A 42 26.10 -0.51 -4.30
C ARG A 42 27.07 0.29 -3.46
N LEU A 43 26.96 0.21 -2.13
CA LEU A 43 27.89 0.83 -1.17
C LEU A 43 28.44 -0.23 -0.22
N PRO A 44 29.63 0.00 0.35
CA PRO A 44 30.15 -0.82 1.44
C PRO A 44 29.16 -0.87 2.60
N LYS A 45 29.02 -2.03 3.23
CA LYS A 45 28.08 -2.26 4.34
C LYS A 45 28.23 -1.23 5.46
N GLY A 46 29.44 -0.90 5.86
CA GLY A 46 29.69 0.10 6.91
C GLY A 46 29.16 1.50 6.55
N GLU A 47 29.16 1.88 5.27
CA GLU A 47 28.60 3.15 4.81
C GLU A 47 27.07 3.11 4.84
N ILE A 48 26.47 1.99 4.45
CA ILE A 48 25.01 1.77 4.55
C ILE A 48 24.58 1.87 6.02
N ASP A 49 25.27 1.18 6.92
CA ASP A 49 24.96 1.19 8.35
C ASP A 49 25.10 2.59 8.95
N ALA A 50 26.16 3.32 8.60
CA ALA A 50 26.37 4.69 9.05
C ALA A 50 25.26 5.63 8.55
N PHE A 51 24.88 5.51 7.28
CA PHE A 51 23.80 6.30 6.69
C PHE A 51 22.45 6.03 7.37
N VAL A 52 22.08 4.77 7.56
CA VAL A 52 20.83 4.41 8.24
C VAL A 52 20.81 4.89 9.69
N ALA A 53 21.94 4.70 10.44
CA ALA A 53 22.04 5.09 11.82
C ALA A 53 21.89 6.60 12.06
N THR A 54 22.30 7.43 11.09
CA THR A 54 22.22 8.89 11.17
C THR A 54 20.95 9.47 10.53
N SER A 55 20.18 8.63 9.81
CA SER A 55 18.97 9.06 9.11
C SER A 55 17.76 9.09 10.02
N THR A 56 16.78 9.92 9.66
CA THR A 56 15.46 9.93 10.30
C THR A 56 14.49 9.07 9.49
N ILE A 57 14.21 7.84 9.95
CA ILE A 57 13.28 6.94 9.29
C ILE A 57 11.85 7.24 9.74
N ARG A 58 10.92 7.39 8.79
CA ARG A 58 9.50 7.67 9.03
C ARG A 58 8.61 6.82 8.14
N CYS A 59 8.87 5.53 8.09
CA CYS A 59 8.03 4.58 7.36
C CYS A 59 6.68 4.43 8.07
N SER A 60 5.59 4.69 7.35
CA SER A 60 4.21 4.57 7.84
C SER A 60 3.49 3.33 7.34
N HIS A 61 4.11 2.56 6.42
CA HIS A 61 3.50 1.42 5.76
C HIS A 61 3.85 0.10 6.47
N PHE A 62 2.83 -0.61 6.94
CA PHE A 62 3.03 -1.85 7.71
C PHE A 62 3.77 -2.92 6.92
N ASP A 63 3.33 -3.21 5.69
CA ASP A 63 3.90 -4.29 4.87
C ASP A 63 5.37 -4.03 4.47
N ALA A 64 5.86 -2.78 4.50
CA ALA A 64 7.28 -2.46 4.36
C ALA A 64 8.01 -2.56 5.72
N PHE A 65 7.46 -1.95 6.77
CA PHE A 65 8.07 -1.91 8.10
C PHE A 65 8.30 -3.29 8.72
N ARG A 66 7.41 -4.24 8.50
CA ARG A 66 7.55 -5.61 9.04
C ARG A 66 8.82 -6.33 8.58
N PHE A 67 9.46 -5.85 7.51
CA PHE A 67 10.70 -6.39 6.97
C PHE A 67 11.96 -5.67 7.44
N PHE A 68 11.82 -4.63 8.26
CA PHE A 68 12.98 -3.99 8.88
C PHE A 68 13.71 -4.99 9.75
N THR A 69 15.05 -4.88 9.76
CA THR A 69 15.85 -5.67 10.69
C THR A 69 15.48 -5.32 12.13
N PRO A 70 15.71 -6.23 13.10
CA PRO A 70 15.45 -5.95 14.51
C PRO A 70 16.13 -4.65 14.98
N GLU A 71 17.34 -4.39 14.48
CA GLU A 71 18.16 -3.23 14.80
C GLU A 71 17.64 -1.93 14.16
N ALA A 72 16.99 -2.02 12.99
CA ALA A 72 16.41 -0.87 12.31
C ALA A 72 15.03 -0.46 12.84
N ARG A 73 14.25 -1.39 13.38
CA ARG A 73 12.89 -1.10 13.89
C ARG A 73 12.84 0.04 14.90
N PRO A 74 13.73 0.11 15.91
CA PRO A 74 13.74 1.23 16.87
C PRO A 74 14.09 2.58 16.25
N LEU A 75 14.75 2.60 15.07
CA LEU A 75 15.12 3.83 14.37
C LEU A 75 13.92 4.46 13.65
N ASN A 76 12.87 3.70 13.38
CA ASN A 76 11.66 4.24 12.78
C ASN A 76 10.84 5.01 13.81
N ARG A 77 10.52 6.28 13.52
CA ARG A 77 9.73 7.14 14.42
C ARG A 77 8.29 6.69 14.59
N LEU A 78 7.78 5.93 13.66
CA LEU A 78 6.44 5.35 13.68
C LEU A 78 6.55 3.84 13.95
N GLN A 79 5.51 3.26 14.54
CA GLN A 79 5.47 1.82 14.79
C GLN A 79 4.24 1.22 14.07
N PRO A 80 4.33 1.00 12.74
CA PRO A 80 3.23 0.42 11.98
C PRO A 80 2.99 -1.04 12.37
N HIS A 81 1.72 -1.39 12.58
CA HIS A 81 1.26 -2.76 12.75
C HIS A 81 -0.06 -2.97 12.01
N SER A 82 -0.51 -4.22 11.88
CA SER A 82 -1.69 -4.57 11.10
C SER A 82 -2.96 -3.80 11.51
N GLU A 83 -3.07 -3.47 12.79
CA GLU A 83 -4.28 -2.87 13.38
C GLU A 83 -4.31 -1.34 13.32
N ASN A 84 -3.18 -0.67 12.99
CA ASN A 84 -3.11 0.79 12.91
C ASN A 84 -2.84 1.33 11.50
N ARG A 85 -3.04 0.50 10.47
CA ARG A 85 -2.81 0.89 9.07
C ARG A 85 -3.65 2.10 8.68
N ASP A 86 -4.91 2.10 9.06
CA ASP A 86 -5.86 3.21 8.83
C ASP A 86 -5.49 4.49 9.58
N LEU A 87 -4.66 4.41 10.61
CA LEU A 87 -4.14 5.54 11.35
C LEU A 87 -2.81 6.08 10.80
N LEU A 88 -1.99 5.25 10.17
CA LEU A 88 -0.62 5.60 9.78
C LEU A 88 -0.41 5.69 8.27
N GLU A 89 -1.03 4.80 7.48
CA GLU A 89 -0.85 4.79 6.04
C GLU A 89 -1.44 6.05 5.39
N GLN A 90 -0.74 6.62 4.40
CA GLN A 90 -1.10 7.91 3.82
C GLN A 90 -0.67 8.00 2.34
N GLY A 91 -1.33 8.88 1.58
CA GLY A 91 -1.23 8.95 0.13
C GLY A 91 0.11 9.40 -0.45
N GLY A 92 1.04 9.90 0.37
CA GLY A 92 2.41 10.23 -0.06
C GLY A 92 3.35 9.03 -0.06
N CYS A 93 2.99 7.90 0.56
CA CYS A 93 3.83 6.71 0.61
C CYS A 93 3.81 5.96 -0.72
N LEU A 94 4.98 5.59 -1.26
CA LEU A 94 5.09 4.80 -2.49
C LEU A 94 4.39 3.44 -2.36
N HIS A 95 4.60 2.73 -1.25
CA HIS A 95 4.00 1.42 -1.02
C HIS A 95 2.48 1.47 -0.91
N VAL A 96 1.93 2.49 -0.24
CA VAL A 96 0.47 2.71 -0.20
C VAL A 96 -0.10 2.93 -1.60
N ASN A 97 0.65 3.59 -2.48
CA ASN A 97 0.23 3.80 -3.87
C ASN A 97 0.42 2.54 -4.74
N MET A 98 1.42 1.70 -4.48
CA MET A 98 1.53 0.36 -5.09
C MET A 98 0.41 -0.57 -4.62
N ASP A 99 -0.02 -0.48 -3.37
CA ASP A 99 -1.11 -1.28 -2.81
C ASP A 99 -2.47 -1.05 -3.52
N LEU A 100 -2.62 0.03 -4.31
CA LEU A 100 -3.81 0.20 -5.15
C LEU A 100 -3.99 -0.98 -6.13
N TYR A 101 -2.89 -1.49 -6.71
CA TYR A 101 -2.93 -2.71 -7.52
C TYR A 101 -3.36 -3.92 -6.71
N LYS A 102 -2.80 -4.11 -5.50
CA LYS A 102 -3.16 -5.20 -4.60
C LYS A 102 -4.66 -5.18 -4.27
N TRP A 103 -5.20 -4.02 -3.92
CA TRP A 103 -6.62 -3.89 -3.60
C TRP A 103 -7.52 -4.07 -4.83
N ALA A 104 -7.19 -3.46 -5.97
CA ALA A 104 -7.95 -3.65 -7.20
C ALA A 104 -7.98 -5.14 -7.60
N TYR A 105 -6.84 -5.83 -7.57
CA TYR A 105 -6.74 -7.24 -7.93
C TYR A 105 -7.46 -8.16 -6.94
N THR A 106 -7.43 -7.86 -5.63
CA THR A 106 -8.10 -8.66 -4.59
C THR A 106 -9.61 -8.75 -4.83
N PHE A 107 -10.21 -7.72 -5.42
CA PHE A 107 -11.63 -7.67 -5.70
C PHE A 107 -12.00 -8.02 -7.15
N HIS A 108 -11.09 -8.63 -7.91
CA HIS A 108 -11.44 -9.21 -9.21
C HIS A 108 -12.42 -10.40 -9.01
N PRO A 109 -13.48 -10.56 -9.83
CA PRO A 109 -13.82 -9.80 -11.05
C PRO A 109 -14.77 -8.60 -10.82
N TRP A 110 -15.02 -8.17 -9.60
CA TRP A 110 -15.97 -7.09 -9.29
C TRP A 110 -15.40 -5.68 -9.51
N VAL A 111 -14.08 -5.57 -9.59
CA VAL A 111 -13.36 -4.36 -10.01
C VAL A 111 -13.00 -4.50 -11.48
N SER A 112 -13.13 -3.41 -12.26
CA SER A 112 -12.90 -3.44 -13.71
C SER A 112 -11.44 -3.76 -14.07
N ASP A 113 -11.24 -4.58 -15.12
CA ASP A 113 -9.91 -4.95 -15.63
C ASP A 113 -9.09 -3.71 -16.04
N ALA A 114 -9.74 -2.69 -16.59
CA ALA A 114 -9.11 -1.43 -16.93
C ALA A 114 -8.51 -0.73 -15.69
N LEU A 115 -9.24 -0.72 -14.57
CA LEU A 115 -8.74 -0.14 -13.32
C LEU A 115 -7.58 -0.96 -12.73
N ILE A 116 -7.67 -2.29 -12.79
CA ILE A 116 -6.58 -3.20 -12.36
C ILE A 116 -5.32 -2.91 -13.19
N THR A 117 -5.46 -2.78 -14.51
CA THR A 117 -4.35 -2.48 -15.43
C THR A 117 -3.72 -1.12 -15.14
N ASP A 118 -4.53 -0.08 -14.92
CA ASP A 118 -4.05 1.26 -14.58
C ASP A 118 -3.27 1.26 -13.23
N CYS A 119 -3.78 0.52 -12.24
CA CYS A 119 -3.13 0.37 -10.95
C CYS A 119 -1.81 -0.42 -11.05
N PHE A 120 -1.77 -1.47 -11.88
CA PHE A 120 -0.55 -2.22 -12.16
C PHE A 120 0.51 -1.35 -12.82
N ALA A 121 0.15 -0.57 -13.83
CA ALA A 121 1.07 0.35 -14.50
C ALA A 121 1.67 1.36 -13.53
N LEU A 122 0.86 1.94 -12.64
CA LEU A 122 1.35 2.83 -11.59
C LEU A 122 2.29 2.09 -10.62
N ALA A 123 1.92 0.91 -10.15
CA ALA A 123 2.73 0.12 -9.22
C ALA A 123 4.08 -0.28 -9.84
N TYR A 124 4.11 -0.63 -11.13
CA TYR A 124 5.33 -0.92 -11.86
C TYR A 124 6.26 0.29 -11.92
N ASP A 125 5.75 1.46 -12.32
CA ASP A 125 6.54 2.69 -12.38
C ASP A 125 7.12 3.07 -11.01
N ILE A 126 6.31 2.93 -9.95
CA ILE A 126 6.76 3.16 -8.57
C ILE A 126 7.86 2.18 -8.19
N ARG A 127 7.68 0.88 -8.48
CA ARG A 127 8.68 -0.14 -8.12
C ARG A 127 10.04 0.12 -8.78
N VAL A 128 10.06 0.60 -10.02
CA VAL A 128 11.31 0.98 -10.70
C VAL A 128 12.03 2.09 -9.93
N VAL A 129 11.31 3.11 -9.46
CA VAL A 129 11.91 4.22 -8.69
C VAL A 129 12.37 3.76 -7.32
N ASP A 130 11.59 2.92 -6.66
CA ASP A 130 11.87 2.35 -5.36
C ASP A 130 13.18 1.52 -5.40
N MET A 131 13.32 0.64 -6.38
CA MET A 131 14.55 -0.14 -6.57
C MET A 131 15.76 0.71 -6.93
N ARG A 132 15.60 1.77 -7.73
CA ARG A 132 16.68 2.72 -8.02
C ARG A 132 17.17 3.47 -6.77
N ALA A 133 16.30 3.68 -5.79
CA ALA A 133 16.62 4.35 -4.52
C ALA A 133 17.13 3.37 -3.45
N SER A 134 17.04 2.06 -3.70
CA SER A 134 17.46 1.02 -2.77
C SER A 134 18.98 0.95 -2.61
N PRO A 135 19.49 0.26 -1.59
CA PRO A 135 20.93 0.04 -1.42
C PRO A 135 21.52 -0.97 -2.42
N TYR A 136 20.70 -1.62 -3.26
CA TYR A 136 21.14 -2.62 -4.23
C TYR A 136 21.67 -1.99 -5.52
N ASP A 137 22.66 -2.64 -6.13
CA ASP A 137 23.13 -2.27 -7.47
C ASP A 137 22.15 -2.77 -8.54
N MET A 138 21.46 -1.84 -9.15
CA MET A 138 20.48 -2.10 -10.21
C MET A 138 21.07 -1.98 -11.63
N SER A 139 22.39 -1.85 -11.78
CA SER A 139 23.08 -1.74 -13.08
C SER A 139 22.85 -2.96 -14.00
N PRO A 140 22.69 -4.21 -13.49
CA PRO A 140 22.33 -5.34 -14.35
C PRO A 140 21.00 -5.15 -15.10
N PHE A 141 20.10 -4.33 -14.56
CA PHE A 141 18.82 -3.96 -15.18
C PHE A 141 18.90 -2.63 -15.96
N ARG A 142 20.09 -2.08 -16.16
CA ARG A 142 20.33 -0.77 -16.80
C ARG A 142 19.63 0.41 -16.12
N LEU A 143 19.40 0.29 -14.81
CA LEU A 143 18.79 1.32 -14.00
C LEU A 143 19.86 2.10 -13.23
N GLN A 144 19.92 3.42 -13.45
CA GLN A 144 20.79 4.31 -12.68
C GLN A 144 20.24 4.55 -11.29
N PRO A 145 21.07 4.58 -10.25
CA PRO A 145 20.63 4.79 -8.87
C PRO A 145 20.05 6.19 -8.67
N ILE A 146 19.13 6.30 -7.72
CA ILE A 146 18.76 7.55 -7.07
C ILE A 146 19.49 7.52 -5.73
N ALA A 147 20.57 8.27 -5.62
CA ALA A 147 21.49 8.25 -4.48
C ALA A 147 20.88 8.99 -3.27
N ILE A 148 19.93 8.38 -2.58
CA ILE A 148 19.21 9.02 -1.45
C ILE A 148 20.12 9.29 -0.25
N GLU A 149 21.31 8.76 -0.23
CA GLU A 149 22.37 9.11 0.73
C GLU A 149 22.97 10.50 0.45
N THR A 150 22.58 11.15 -0.65
CA THR A 150 22.95 12.54 -1.00
C THR A 150 21.72 13.46 -0.95
N PRO A 151 21.91 14.77 -0.68
CA PRO A 151 20.81 15.74 -0.72
C PRO A 151 20.09 15.79 -2.07
N GLU A 152 20.83 15.68 -3.17
CA GLU A 152 20.31 15.72 -4.55
C GLU A 152 19.43 14.51 -4.83
N GLY A 153 19.88 13.30 -4.43
CA GLY A 153 19.12 12.08 -4.57
C GLY A 153 17.85 12.08 -3.72
N GLN A 154 17.89 12.61 -2.49
CA GLN A 154 16.70 12.79 -1.67
C GLN A 154 15.69 13.74 -2.33
N GLN A 155 16.18 14.85 -2.91
CA GLN A 155 15.32 15.79 -3.62
C GLN A 155 14.68 15.15 -4.87
N GLU A 156 15.45 14.37 -5.65
CA GLU A 156 14.93 13.62 -6.79
C GLU A 156 13.84 12.64 -6.34
N TYR A 157 14.11 11.87 -5.29
CA TYR A 157 13.16 10.88 -4.76
C TYR A 157 11.85 11.55 -4.31
N ARG A 158 11.93 12.62 -3.51
CA ARG A 158 10.75 13.37 -3.03
C ARG A 158 9.90 13.92 -4.17
N ARG A 159 10.55 14.46 -5.24
CA ARG A 159 9.82 14.94 -6.41
C ARG A 159 9.06 13.82 -7.12
N LYS A 160 9.69 12.63 -7.28
CA LYS A 160 9.02 11.45 -7.86
C LYS A 160 7.89 10.94 -6.97
N GLN A 161 8.11 10.93 -5.66
CA GLN A 161 7.12 10.52 -4.68
C GLN A 161 5.84 11.39 -4.75
N LEU A 162 6.00 12.71 -4.85
CA LEU A 162 4.87 13.64 -5.05
C LEU A 162 4.15 13.38 -6.37
N ALA A 163 4.88 13.20 -7.47
CA ALA A 163 4.28 12.92 -8.77
C ALA A 163 3.45 11.62 -8.75
N PHE A 164 3.93 10.57 -8.08
CA PHE A 164 3.17 9.33 -7.92
C PHE A 164 1.94 9.50 -7.00
N ALA A 165 2.05 10.29 -5.95
CA ALA A 165 0.92 10.60 -5.09
C ALA A 165 -0.23 11.27 -5.88
N GLU A 166 0.10 12.21 -6.78
CA GLU A 166 -0.90 12.84 -7.65
C GLU A 166 -1.52 11.85 -8.66
N ARG A 167 -0.70 10.99 -9.27
CA ARG A 167 -1.20 9.94 -10.19
C ARG A 167 -2.08 8.91 -9.49
N ALA A 168 -1.82 8.63 -8.22
CA ALA A 168 -2.55 7.66 -7.40
C ALA A 168 -3.94 8.16 -6.99
N LYS A 169 -4.14 9.46 -6.82
CA LYS A 169 -5.43 10.05 -6.37
C LYS A 169 -6.64 9.59 -7.18
N PRO A 170 -6.66 9.75 -8.52
CA PRO A 170 -7.81 9.32 -9.32
C PRO A 170 -8.04 7.81 -9.26
N LEU A 171 -6.98 7.00 -9.23
CA LEU A 171 -7.10 5.54 -9.13
C LEU A 171 -7.69 5.12 -7.78
N ARG A 172 -7.23 5.73 -6.69
CA ARG A 172 -7.77 5.51 -5.34
C ARG A 172 -9.26 5.83 -5.28
N ASN A 173 -9.69 6.94 -5.85
CA ASN A 173 -11.10 7.34 -5.89
C ASN A 173 -11.94 6.37 -6.73
N ARG A 174 -11.40 5.87 -7.85
CA ARG A 174 -12.10 4.86 -8.69
C ARG A 174 -12.26 3.54 -7.94
N ILE A 175 -11.20 3.02 -7.30
CA ILE A 175 -11.30 1.80 -6.47
C ILE A 175 -12.36 1.97 -5.40
N LEU A 176 -12.31 3.08 -4.67
CA LEU A 176 -13.26 3.37 -3.62
C LEU A 176 -14.71 3.37 -4.13
N ALA A 177 -14.98 4.03 -5.26
CA ALA A 177 -16.30 4.08 -5.86
C ALA A 177 -16.79 2.69 -6.32
N GLU A 178 -15.92 1.84 -6.89
CA GLU A 178 -16.29 0.49 -7.30
C GLU A 178 -16.57 -0.40 -6.09
N LEU A 179 -15.74 -0.33 -5.03
CA LEU A 179 -15.96 -1.10 -3.80
C LEU A 179 -17.21 -0.66 -3.04
N GLN A 180 -17.50 0.64 -2.99
CA GLN A 180 -18.72 1.16 -2.35
C GLN A 180 -19.98 0.68 -3.08
N ARG A 181 -19.99 0.67 -4.44
CA ARG A 181 -21.08 0.09 -5.22
C ARG A 181 -21.26 -1.40 -4.98
N LEU A 182 -20.15 -2.16 -4.93
CA LEU A 182 -20.19 -3.59 -4.62
C LEU A 182 -20.80 -3.84 -3.24
N TYR A 183 -20.40 -3.03 -2.27
CA TYR A 183 -20.91 -3.14 -0.90
C TYR A 183 -22.41 -2.81 -0.81
N ALA A 184 -22.87 -1.75 -1.48
CA ALA A 184 -24.28 -1.36 -1.50
C ALA A 184 -25.16 -2.47 -2.10
N ARG A 185 -24.78 -3.05 -3.25
CA ARG A 185 -25.51 -4.16 -3.88
C ARG A 185 -25.65 -5.40 -2.97
N ARG A 186 -24.65 -5.67 -2.15
CA ARG A 186 -24.71 -6.78 -1.19
C ARG A 186 -25.81 -6.57 -0.14
N PHE A 187 -26.02 -5.33 0.30
CA PHE A 187 -27.09 -5.01 1.26
C PHE A 187 -28.46 -5.06 0.63
N GLU A 188 -28.62 -4.52 -0.59
CA GLU A 188 -29.88 -4.59 -1.34
C GLU A 188 -30.34 -6.03 -1.53
N ASN A 189 -29.45 -6.92 -2.03
CA ASN A 189 -29.75 -8.34 -2.19
C ASN A 189 -30.08 -9.05 -0.85
N HIS A 190 -29.47 -8.62 0.25
CA HIS A 190 -29.75 -9.22 1.55
C HIS A 190 -31.11 -8.80 2.12
N ILE A 191 -31.52 -7.55 1.91
CA ILE A 191 -32.84 -7.03 2.28
C ILE A 191 -33.93 -7.72 1.46
N GLU A 192 -33.75 -7.89 0.15
CA GLU A 192 -34.68 -8.61 -0.72
C GLU A 192 -34.86 -10.08 -0.28
N GLN A 193 -33.76 -10.76 0.10
CA GLN A 193 -33.83 -12.14 0.60
C GLN A 193 -34.58 -12.26 1.93
N ILE A 194 -34.42 -11.30 2.85
CA ILE A 194 -35.15 -11.26 4.11
C ILE A 194 -36.64 -10.93 3.88
N GLY A 195 -36.94 -9.99 2.99
CA GLY A 195 -38.32 -9.64 2.64
C GLY A 195 -39.09 -10.78 1.98
N VAL A 196 -38.47 -11.59 1.14
CA VAL A 196 -39.08 -12.79 0.54
C VAL A 196 -39.37 -13.86 1.57
N LEU A 197 -38.60 -13.96 2.66
CA LEU A 197 -38.83 -14.92 3.74
C LEU A 197 -40.00 -14.48 4.62
N ASP A 198 -40.24 -13.19 4.79
CA ASP A 198 -41.35 -12.65 5.59
C ASP A 198 -42.71 -12.81 4.87
N GLU A 199 -42.75 -12.57 3.55
CA GLU A 199 -43.94 -12.81 2.73
C GLU A 199 -44.31 -14.29 2.61
N SER A 200 -43.35 -15.22 2.75
CA SER A 200 -43.63 -16.66 2.74
C SER A 200 -44.16 -17.18 4.10
N ALA A 201 -43.94 -16.43 5.18
CA ALA A 201 -44.45 -16.78 6.53
C ALA A 201 -45.92 -16.42 6.73
N ASP A 202 -46.39 -15.36 6.04
CA ASP A 202 -47.81 -14.95 6.11
C ASP A 202 -48.77 -15.81 5.27
N GLY A 203 -48.25 -16.65 4.38
CA GLY A 203 -49.04 -17.53 3.49
C GLY A 203 -49.58 -18.82 4.15
N PHE A 204 -49.26 -19.13 5.42
CA PHE A 204 -49.61 -20.38 6.05
C PHE A 204 -50.74 -20.29 7.14
N ALA A 205 -51.38 -19.14 7.29
CA ALA A 205 -52.39 -18.92 8.33
C ALA A 205 -53.78 -18.62 7.79
N THR A 206 -54.30 -19.36 6.77
CA THR A 206 -55.75 -19.38 6.48
C THR A 206 -56.16 -20.74 5.91
N GLY A 207 -56.48 -21.67 6.79
CA GLY A 207 -57.04 -22.96 6.38
C GLY A 207 -57.43 -23.89 7.50
N SER A 208 -58.38 -23.50 8.33
CA SER A 208 -59.31 -24.45 8.94
C SER A 208 -60.37 -23.71 9.73
N ASP A 209 -61.57 -23.66 9.15
CA ASP A 209 -62.78 -23.92 9.92
C ASP A 209 -63.94 -24.10 8.95
N ARG A 210 -64.34 -25.33 8.77
CA ARG A 210 -65.74 -25.73 8.57
C ARG A 210 -65.91 -27.26 8.58
N CYS A 211 -66.49 -27.78 9.58
CA CYS A 211 -67.51 -28.78 9.89
C CYS A 211 -67.18 -29.53 11.12
#